data_e1755333bdf89771e4698192c3116491
#
_entry.id   e1755333bdf89771e4698192c3116491
#
_cell.length_a   1.000
_cell.length_b   1.000
_cell.length_c   1.000
_cell.angle_alpha   90.00
_cell.angle_beta   90.00
_cell.angle_gamma   90.00
#
_symmetry.space_group_name_H-M   'P 1'
#
loop_
_entity.id
_entity.type
_entity.pdbx_description
1 polymer ?
#
loop_
_entity_poly.entity_id
_entity_poly.type
_entity_poly.pdbx_seq_one_letter_code
_entity_poly.pdbx_strand_id
1 'polypeptide(L)'
;INIVDTPGHADFGGEVERILKMVNGVILLVDAAEGPMPQTRFVLSRALELGHRVIVVVNKVDLFADKSRMLPLLTQLHEMWPGSEIFPASALLRDGLPELAALVRSRLPEAPAEFPEDQISTAPLRFMAAEIIREKLFLHLRQEVPYTVAVDVENWEEDQERGQTLIQATIYVARPMHKAMVIGRAGEGIKAIGTAARKEIRDLVDKKVHLELWVKVREDWVDDPQFLHSLGFGAEAEY
;
A
#
# COMPACT_ATOMS: atom_id res chain seq x y z
N ILE A 1 9.21 14.90 5.10
CA ILE A 1 9.62 13.49 5.03
C ILE A 1 9.02 12.92 3.77
N ASN A 2 9.86 12.39 2.88
CA ASN A 2 9.42 11.67 1.69
C ASN A 2 9.39 10.17 2.01
N ILE A 3 8.36 9.47 1.58
CA ILE A 3 8.20 8.04 1.79
C ILE A 3 8.17 7.36 0.42
N VAL A 4 9.06 6.38 0.23
CA VAL A 4 9.06 5.49 -0.93
C VAL A 4 8.57 4.13 -0.46
N ASP A 5 7.41 3.72 -0.95
CA ASP A 5 6.83 2.41 -0.64
C ASP A 5 7.39 1.34 -1.59
N THR A 6 7.58 0.13 -1.09
CA THR A 6 8.09 -0.98 -1.87
C THR A 6 7.07 -2.11 -1.96
N PRO A 7 6.89 -2.73 -3.14
CA PRO A 7 6.04 -3.90 -3.25
C PRO A 7 6.55 -5.04 -2.36
N GLY A 8 5.63 -5.71 -1.67
CA GLY A 8 5.94 -6.78 -0.70
C GLY A 8 6.23 -8.16 -1.31
N HIS A 9 6.42 -8.29 -2.62
CA HIS A 9 6.60 -9.59 -3.28
C HIS A 9 8.06 -10.00 -3.46
N ALA A 10 8.32 -11.33 -3.41
CA ALA A 10 9.64 -11.94 -3.43
C ALA A 10 10.46 -11.70 -4.71
N ASP A 11 9.81 -11.34 -5.82
CA ASP A 11 10.45 -11.25 -7.14
C ASP A 11 11.11 -9.90 -7.44
N PHE A 12 11.03 -8.93 -6.53
CA PHE A 12 11.53 -7.56 -6.73
C PHE A 12 12.90 -7.27 -6.09
N GLY A 13 13.77 -8.27 -5.95
CA GLY A 13 15.10 -8.08 -5.35
C GLY A 13 15.92 -6.96 -5.97
N GLY A 14 15.87 -6.79 -7.29
CA GLY A 14 16.56 -5.71 -8.00
C GLY A 14 15.95 -4.32 -7.75
N GLU A 15 14.64 -4.23 -7.59
CA GLU A 15 13.93 -3.00 -7.30
C GLU A 15 14.19 -2.54 -5.86
N VAL A 16 14.14 -3.46 -4.91
CA VAL A 16 14.50 -3.19 -3.51
C VAL A 16 15.93 -2.65 -3.40
N GLU A 17 16.90 -3.23 -4.12
CA GLU A 17 18.27 -2.71 -4.11
C GLU A 17 18.40 -1.30 -4.71
N ARG A 18 17.61 -0.98 -5.74
CA ARG A 18 17.57 0.37 -6.32
C ARG A 18 17.01 1.37 -5.32
N ILE A 19 15.87 1.07 -4.69
CA ILE A 19 15.23 1.93 -3.70
C ILE A 19 16.14 2.13 -2.49
N LEU A 20 16.77 1.09 -1.98
CA LEU A 20 17.71 1.20 -0.86
C LEU A 20 18.87 2.16 -1.14
N LYS A 21 19.28 2.36 -2.39
CA LYS A 21 20.32 3.33 -2.76
C LYS A 21 19.85 4.79 -2.79
N MET A 22 18.53 5.01 -2.78
CA MET A 22 17.92 6.35 -2.92
C MET A 22 17.42 6.90 -1.58
N VAL A 23 17.34 6.08 -0.54
CA VAL A 23 16.72 6.46 0.75
C VAL A 23 17.77 6.71 1.84
N ASN A 24 17.41 7.55 2.82
CA ASN A 24 18.28 7.85 3.97
C ASN A 24 18.11 6.89 5.14
N GLY A 25 17.01 6.12 5.16
CA GLY A 25 16.70 5.14 6.18
C GLY A 25 15.58 4.21 5.75
N VAL A 26 15.36 3.16 6.50
CA VAL A 26 14.38 2.12 6.18
C VAL A 26 13.43 1.89 7.35
N ILE A 27 12.15 1.85 7.07
CA ILE A 27 11.12 1.35 7.99
C ILE A 27 10.73 -0.04 7.50
N LEU A 28 10.95 -1.05 8.32
CA LEU A 28 10.63 -2.42 8.01
C LEU A 28 9.43 -2.86 8.83
N LEU A 29 8.36 -3.30 8.19
CA LEU A 29 7.14 -3.73 8.87
C LEU A 29 7.20 -5.23 9.19
N VAL A 30 6.90 -5.59 10.43
CA VAL A 30 6.76 -6.97 10.91
C VAL A 30 5.39 -7.11 11.56
N ASP A 31 4.65 -8.15 11.20
CA ASP A 31 3.41 -8.51 11.89
C ASP A 31 3.73 -9.12 13.26
N ALA A 32 3.13 -8.58 14.32
CA ALA A 32 3.39 -9.05 15.68
C ALA A 32 2.92 -10.49 15.92
N ALA A 33 1.92 -10.97 15.17
CA ALA A 33 1.39 -12.33 15.31
C ALA A 33 2.18 -13.35 14.47
N GLU A 34 2.64 -12.96 13.27
CA GLU A 34 3.33 -13.86 12.33
C GLU A 34 4.85 -13.83 12.49
N GLY A 35 5.38 -12.72 12.98
CA GLY A 35 6.82 -12.49 13.07
C GLY A 35 7.48 -12.15 11.72
N PRO A 36 8.82 -12.10 11.67
CA PRO A 36 9.54 -11.71 10.47
C PRO A 36 9.56 -12.82 9.42
N MET A 37 9.02 -12.52 8.25
CA MET A 37 9.04 -13.42 7.09
C MET A 37 10.44 -13.50 6.44
N PRO A 38 10.73 -14.53 5.62
CA PRO A 38 12.02 -14.65 4.93
C PRO A 38 12.41 -13.42 4.10
N GLN A 39 11.45 -12.83 3.36
CA GLN A 39 11.68 -11.61 2.57
C GLN A 39 12.07 -10.42 3.46
N THR A 40 11.39 -10.26 4.61
CA THR A 40 11.68 -9.22 5.59
C THR A 40 13.13 -9.31 6.08
N ARG A 41 13.61 -10.54 6.34
CA ARG A 41 15.01 -10.79 6.76
C ARG A 41 16.00 -10.42 5.67
N PHE A 42 15.69 -10.77 4.41
CA PHE A 42 16.54 -10.44 3.26
C PHE A 42 16.69 -8.92 3.08
N VAL A 43 15.56 -8.19 3.05
CA VAL A 43 15.56 -6.72 2.90
C VAL A 43 16.32 -6.04 4.04
N LEU A 44 16.12 -6.50 5.27
CA LEU A 44 16.82 -5.96 6.43
C LEU A 44 18.33 -6.19 6.36
N SER A 45 18.77 -7.42 6.05
CA SER A 45 20.21 -7.71 5.91
C SER A 45 20.84 -6.80 4.86
N ARG A 46 20.13 -6.61 3.74
CA ARG A 46 20.63 -5.76 2.67
C ARG A 46 20.68 -4.28 3.05
N ALA A 47 19.68 -3.79 3.78
CA ALA A 47 19.66 -2.41 4.28
C ALA A 47 20.82 -2.16 5.27
N LEU A 48 21.06 -3.09 6.19
CA LEU A 48 22.18 -3.00 7.15
C LEU A 48 23.56 -3.09 6.47
N GLU A 49 23.72 -3.97 5.45
CA GLU A 49 24.96 -4.06 4.63
C GLU A 49 25.27 -2.73 3.93
N LEU A 50 24.25 -2.01 3.48
CA LEU A 50 24.37 -0.69 2.85
C LEU A 50 24.56 0.44 3.88
N GLY A 51 24.54 0.14 5.18
CA GLY A 51 24.76 1.11 6.25
C GLY A 51 23.54 1.96 6.59
N HIS A 52 22.34 1.55 6.17
CA HIS A 52 21.12 2.28 6.48
C HIS A 52 20.76 2.18 7.97
N ARG A 53 20.14 3.26 8.47
CA ARG A 53 19.43 3.22 9.75
C ARG A 53 18.10 2.53 9.53
N VAL A 54 17.85 1.47 10.30
CA VAL A 54 16.63 0.66 10.16
C VAL A 54 15.80 0.74 11.42
N ILE A 55 14.51 1.07 11.25
CA ILE A 55 13.49 0.97 12.29
C ILE A 55 12.60 -0.21 11.94
N VAL A 56 12.60 -1.24 12.77
CA VAL A 56 11.70 -2.40 12.62
C VAL A 56 10.41 -2.11 13.39
N VAL A 57 9.35 -1.82 12.68
CA VAL A 57 8.04 -1.57 13.28
C VAL A 57 7.29 -2.89 13.42
N VAL A 58 7.08 -3.32 14.65
CA VAL A 58 6.27 -4.48 15.00
C VAL A 58 4.82 -4.03 15.08
N ASN A 59 4.09 -4.17 13.97
CA ASN A 59 2.72 -3.71 13.82
C ASN A 59 1.70 -4.74 14.31
N LYS A 60 0.47 -4.29 14.50
CA LYS A 60 -0.69 -5.08 14.97
C LYS A 60 -0.56 -5.54 16.43
N VAL A 61 0.09 -4.73 17.26
CA VAL A 61 0.21 -5.03 18.70
C VAL A 61 -1.14 -5.07 19.43
N ASP A 62 -2.19 -4.52 18.82
CA ASP A 62 -3.58 -4.60 19.26
C ASP A 62 -4.16 -6.02 19.27
N LEU A 63 -3.58 -6.96 18.52
CA LEU A 63 -3.98 -8.37 18.55
C LEU A 63 -3.63 -9.06 19.87
N PHE A 64 -2.74 -8.47 20.68
CA PHE A 64 -2.35 -9.01 21.98
C PHE A 64 -3.06 -8.28 23.12
N ALA A 65 -4.02 -8.96 23.77
CA ALA A 65 -4.67 -8.43 24.96
C ALA A 65 -3.68 -8.24 26.13
N ASP A 66 -2.69 -9.11 26.22
CA ASP A 66 -1.56 -9.00 27.16
C ASP A 66 -0.28 -8.66 26.40
N LYS A 67 0.14 -7.41 26.52
CA LYS A 67 1.35 -6.89 25.85
C LYS A 67 2.65 -7.58 26.30
N SER A 68 2.69 -8.21 27.48
CA SER A 68 3.86 -8.96 27.95
C SER A 68 4.20 -10.15 27.06
N ARG A 69 3.22 -10.69 26.35
CA ARG A 69 3.40 -11.81 25.40
C ARG A 69 4.22 -11.45 24.17
N MET A 70 4.39 -10.16 23.88
CA MET A 70 5.26 -9.67 22.79
C MET A 70 6.74 -9.60 23.20
N LEU A 71 7.04 -9.55 24.50
CA LEU A 71 8.42 -9.40 24.97
C LEU A 71 9.39 -10.43 24.38
N PRO A 72 9.04 -11.74 24.29
CA PRO A 72 9.92 -12.72 23.64
C PRO A 72 10.21 -12.39 22.16
N LEU A 73 9.20 -11.95 21.40
CA LEU A 73 9.38 -11.56 20.01
C LEU A 73 10.30 -10.33 19.90
N LEU A 74 10.04 -9.30 20.71
CA LEU A 74 10.86 -8.07 20.70
C LEU A 74 12.31 -8.37 21.07
N THR A 75 12.54 -9.23 22.07
CA THR A 75 13.89 -9.69 22.47
C THR A 75 14.55 -10.45 21.32
N GLN A 76 13.85 -11.39 20.71
CA GLN A 76 14.36 -12.16 19.57
C GLN A 76 14.73 -11.26 18.39
N LEU A 77 13.90 -10.26 18.05
CA LEU A 77 14.18 -9.31 16.99
C LEU A 77 15.41 -8.47 17.31
N HIS A 78 15.54 -8.01 18.55
CA HIS A 78 16.71 -7.24 18.99
C HIS A 78 18.00 -8.05 18.93
N GLU A 79 17.97 -9.32 19.34
CA GLU A 79 19.12 -10.23 19.26
C GLU A 79 19.49 -10.57 17.83
N MET A 80 18.48 -10.78 16.94
CA MET A 80 18.73 -11.05 15.52
C MET A 80 19.29 -9.85 14.76
N TRP A 81 18.94 -8.64 15.17
CA TRP A 81 19.24 -7.41 14.44
C TRP A 81 19.75 -6.29 15.37
N PRO A 82 20.93 -6.45 15.97
CA PRO A 82 21.44 -5.52 16.97
C PRO A 82 21.71 -4.10 16.46
N GLY A 83 21.74 -3.92 15.13
CA GLY A 83 21.90 -2.61 14.48
C GLY A 83 20.61 -1.88 14.18
N SER A 84 19.44 -2.46 14.51
CA SER A 84 18.12 -1.87 14.23
C SER A 84 17.42 -1.41 15.49
N GLU A 85 16.51 -0.43 15.33
CA GLU A 85 15.60 0.00 16.39
C GLU A 85 14.29 -0.76 16.29
N ILE A 86 13.87 -1.45 17.36
CA ILE A 86 12.61 -2.20 17.38
C ILE A 86 11.52 -1.32 17.98
N PHE A 87 10.45 -1.09 17.21
CA PHE A 87 9.37 -0.18 17.60
C PHE A 87 8.00 -0.87 17.52
N PRO A 88 7.34 -1.19 18.63
CA PRO A 88 5.99 -1.76 18.62
C PRO A 88 4.93 -0.69 18.36
N ALA A 89 3.95 -0.98 17.48
CA ALA A 89 2.88 -0.05 17.14
C ALA A 89 1.59 -0.78 16.71
N SER A 90 0.49 -0.07 16.73
CA SER A 90 -0.75 -0.45 16.05
C SER A 90 -1.18 0.63 15.08
N ALA A 91 -1.03 0.39 13.79
CA ALA A 91 -1.51 1.29 12.76
C ALA A 91 -3.04 1.42 12.81
N LEU A 92 -3.76 0.33 13.09
CA LEU A 92 -5.22 0.29 13.20
C LEU A 92 -5.74 1.21 14.31
N LEU A 93 -5.15 1.12 15.50
CA LEU A 93 -5.55 1.91 16.66
C LEU A 93 -4.79 3.25 16.77
N ARG A 94 -3.84 3.51 15.85
CA ARG A 94 -2.94 4.66 15.88
C ARG A 94 -2.07 4.74 17.16
N ASP A 95 -1.88 3.61 17.84
CA ASP A 95 -1.04 3.49 19.05
C ASP A 95 0.45 3.51 18.61
N GLY A 96 1.23 4.43 19.19
CA GLY A 96 2.65 4.62 18.91
C GLY A 96 2.99 5.41 17.63
N LEU A 97 2.00 5.82 16.81
CA LEU A 97 2.31 6.52 15.54
C LEU A 97 2.93 7.91 15.73
N PRO A 98 2.51 8.76 16.68
CA PRO A 98 3.16 10.03 16.95
C PRO A 98 4.62 9.86 17.35
N GLU A 99 4.92 8.89 18.21
CA GLU A 99 6.27 8.56 18.70
C GLU A 99 7.13 7.99 17.58
N LEU A 100 6.56 7.11 16.73
CA LEU A 100 7.23 6.62 15.52
C LEU A 100 7.60 7.77 14.58
N ALA A 101 6.67 8.69 14.32
CA ALA A 101 6.94 9.85 13.49
C ALA A 101 8.04 10.75 14.06
N ALA A 102 8.07 10.95 15.38
CA ALA A 102 9.13 11.69 16.06
C ALA A 102 10.49 10.97 15.96
N LEU A 103 10.49 9.64 16.14
CA LEU A 103 11.68 8.81 15.97
C LEU A 103 12.25 8.92 14.55
N VAL A 104 11.40 8.74 13.53
CA VAL A 104 11.79 8.86 12.12
C VAL A 104 12.42 10.24 11.87
N ARG A 105 11.77 11.33 12.28
CA ARG A 105 12.31 12.69 12.13
C ARG A 105 13.68 12.85 12.77
N SER A 106 13.90 12.26 13.93
CA SER A 106 15.18 12.36 14.64
C SER A 106 16.33 11.60 13.95
N ARG A 107 16.01 10.72 12.99
CA ARG A 107 16.99 9.89 12.27
C ARG A 107 17.28 10.40 10.86
N LEU A 108 16.43 11.27 10.33
CA LEU A 108 16.62 11.84 9.00
C LEU A 108 17.59 13.03 9.05
N PRO A 109 18.42 13.22 8.01
CA PRO A 109 19.24 14.42 7.89
C PRO A 109 18.36 15.64 7.61
N GLU A 110 18.81 16.81 8.02
CA GLU A 110 18.23 18.06 7.55
C GLU A 110 18.66 18.30 6.10
N ALA A 111 17.66 18.46 5.22
CA ALA A 111 17.87 18.72 3.80
C ALA A 111 16.77 19.66 3.28
N PRO A 112 17.04 20.38 2.16
CA PRO A 112 15.99 21.11 1.45
C PRO A 112 14.85 20.17 1.07
N ALA A 113 13.62 20.71 0.98
CA ALA A 113 12.48 19.93 0.49
C ALA A 113 12.71 19.53 -0.98
N GLU A 114 12.59 18.26 -1.30
CA GLU A 114 12.70 17.76 -2.68
C GLU A 114 11.42 17.99 -3.48
N PHE A 115 10.29 18.09 -2.78
CA PHE A 115 8.97 18.32 -3.38
C PHE A 115 8.30 19.54 -2.76
N PRO A 116 7.42 20.25 -3.51
CA PRO A 116 6.58 21.33 -2.98
C PRO A 116 5.77 20.90 -1.75
N GLU A 117 5.50 21.83 -0.83
CA GLU A 117 4.78 21.52 0.42
C GLU A 117 3.33 21.02 0.18
N ASP A 118 2.73 21.41 -0.93
CA ASP A 118 1.38 21.04 -1.36
C ASP A 118 1.34 19.72 -2.15
N GLN A 119 2.49 19.18 -2.53
CA GLN A 119 2.58 17.91 -3.24
C GLN A 119 2.57 16.73 -2.27
N ILE A 120 1.39 16.11 -2.11
CA ILE A 120 1.20 14.97 -1.19
C ILE A 120 1.80 13.68 -1.75
N SER A 121 1.79 13.50 -3.07
CA SER A 121 2.26 12.28 -3.75
C SER A 121 2.75 12.60 -5.16
N THR A 122 3.70 11.81 -5.66
CA THR A 122 4.09 11.79 -7.08
C THR A 122 3.20 10.87 -7.91
N ALA A 123 2.41 10.01 -7.26
CA ALA A 123 1.52 9.10 -7.96
C ALA A 123 0.41 9.86 -8.69
N PRO A 124 0.12 9.50 -9.96
CA PRO A 124 -1.00 10.10 -10.69
C PRO A 124 -2.32 9.91 -9.96
N LEU A 125 -3.21 10.91 -10.03
CA LEU A 125 -4.55 10.83 -9.41
C LEU A 125 -5.35 9.60 -9.88
N ARG A 126 -5.15 9.17 -11.13
CA ARG A 126 -5.77 7.94 -11.66
C ARG A 126 -5.31 6.71 -10.89
N PHE A 127 -4.02 6.61 -10.61
CA PHE A 127 -3.45 5.50 -9.83
C PHE A 127 -3.99 5.52 -8.39
N MET A 128 -4.01 6.68 -7.74
CA MET A 128 -4.56 6.81 -6.39
C MET A 128 -6.04 6.43 -6.32
N ALA A 129 -6.83 6.82 -7.32
CA ALA A 129 -8.24 6.42 -7.40
C ALA A 129 -8.41 4.91 -7.62
N ALA A 130 -7.56 4.28 -8.45
CA ALA A 130 -7.55 2.83 -8.64
C ALA A 130 -7.24 2.11 -7.32
N GLU A 131 -6.25 2.59 -6.56
CA GLU A 131 -5.88 2.02 -5.27
C GLU A 131 -6.97 2.20 -4.20
N ILE A 132 -7.68 3.34 -4.18
CA ILE A 132 -8.85 3.53 -3.33
C ILE A 132 -9.95 2.51 -3.67
N ILE A 133 -10.24 2.28 -4.96
CA ILE A 133 -11.22 1.28 -5.37
C ILE A 133 -10.74 -0.13 -4.94
N ARG A 134 -9.46 -0.45 -5.13
CA ARG A 134 -8.86 -1.72 -4.74
C ARG A 134 -8.93 -1.95 -3.23
N GLU A 135 -8.68 -0.92 -2.42
CA GLU A 135 -8.86 -0.99 -0.96
C GLU A 135 -10.30 -1.34 -0.57
N LYS A 136 -11.32 -0.69 -1.21
CA LYS A 136 -12.72 -1.00 -0.90
C LYS A 136 -13.11 -2.42 -1.33
N LEU A 137 -12.52 -2.94 -2.41
CA LEU A 137 -12.62 -4.35 -2.76
C LEU A 137 -12.04 -5.24 -1.67
N PHE A 138 -10.85 -4.92 -1.17
CA PHE A 138 -10.18 -5.65 -0.10
C PHE A 138 -11.03 -5.73 1.18
N LEU A 139 -11.62 -4.60 1.56
CA LEU A 139 -12.47 -4.52 2.75
C LEU A 139 -13.81 -5.24 2.60
N HIS A 140 -14.32 -5.32 1.35
CA HIS A 140 -15.64 -5.93 1.07
C HIS A 140 -15.55 -7.44 0.82
N LEU A 141 -14.48 -7.88 0.17
CA LEU A 141 -14.24 -9.27 -0.17
C LEU A 141 -13.54 -10.00 0.98
N ARG A 142 -13.71 -11.32 1.04
CA ARG A 142 -13.12 -12.18 2.05
C ARG A 142 -12.24 -13.25 1.40
N GLN A 143 -11.40 -13.89 2.19
CA GLN A 143 -10.50 -14.97 1.79
C GLN A 143 -9.44 -14.51 0.78
N GLU A 144 -9.16 -15.29 -0.26
CA GLU A 144 -8.08 -15.09 -1.21
C GLU A 144 -8.43 -14.17 -2.39
N VAL A 145 -9.72 -13.85 -2.57
CA VAL A 145 -10.20 -13.04 -3.71
C VAL A 145 -9.55 -11.65 -3.76
N PRO A 146 -9.35 -10.94 -2.63
CA PRO A 146 -8.71 -9.62 -2.65
C PRO A 146 -7.34 -9.59 -3.32
N TYR A 147 -6.56 -10.66 -3.22
CA TYR A 147 -5.20 -10.76 -3.78
C TYR A 147 -5.18 -11.03 -5.29
N THR A 148 -6.33 -11.32 -5.88
CA THR A 148 -6.48 -11.68 -7.30
C THR A 148 -7.28 -10.64 -8.07
N VAL A 149 -7.35 -9.41 -7.56
CA VAL A 149 -8.04 -8.29 -8.21
C VAL A 149 -7.07 -7.17 -8.59
N ALA A 150 -7.28 -6.62 -9.77
CA ALA A 150 -6.63 -5.39 -10.20
C ALA A 150 -7.68 -4.36 -10.60
N VAL A 151 -7.32 -3.08 -10.56
CA VAL A 151 -8.19 -1.98 -10.94
C VAL A 151 -7.45 -1.10 -11.94
N ASP A 152 -8.11 -0.79 -13.03
CA ASP A 152 -7.63 0.16 -14.03
C ASP A 152 -8.63 1.30 -14.20
N VAL A 153 -8.15 2.54 -14.18
CA VAL A 153 -8.95 3.73 -14.48
C VAL A 153 -8.81 4.02 -15.97
N GLU A 154 -9.74 3.48 -16.76
CA GLU A 154 -9.73 3.59 -18.22
C GLU A 154 -10.01 5.02 -18.70
N ASN A 155 -10.92 5.75 -18.01
CA ASN A 155 -11.24 7.14 -18.34
C ASN A 155 -11.28 8.04 -17.12
N TRP A 156 -10.75 9.26 -17.31
CA TRP A 156 -10.78 10.33 -16.34
C TRP A 156 -11.05 11.65 -17.05
N GLU A 157 -12.22 12.21 -16.85
CA GLU A 157 -12.66 13.41 -17.56
C GLU A 157 -13.20 14.44 -16.55
N GLU A 158 -12.72 15.67 -16.66
CA GLU A 158 -13.23 16.79 -15.87
C GLU A 158 -14.34 17.51 -16.64
N ASP A 159 -15.55 17.37 -16.18
CA ASP A 159 -16.72 18.11 -16.67
C ASP A 159 -16.79 19.48 -15.98
N GLN A 160 -16.22 20.48 -16.61
CA GLN A 160 -16.16 21.84 -16.06
C GLN A 160 -17.57 22.49 -15.98
N GLU A 161 -18.49 22.14 -16.86
CA GLU A 161 -19.84 22.69 -16.87
C GLU A 161 -20.65 22.22 -15.66
N ARG A 162 -20.48 20.96 -15.27
CA ARG A 162 -21.15 20.35 -14.12
C ARG A 162 -20.34 20.40 -12.84
N GLY A 163 -19.09 20.84 -12.91
CA GLY A 163 -18.17 20.88 -11.78
C GLY A 163 -17.93 19.50 -11.16
N GLN A 164 -17.81 18.45 -11.97
CA GLN A 164 -17.63 17.07 -11.55
C GLN A 164 -16.53 16.38 -12.35
N THR A 165 -15.96 15.34 -11.77
CA THR A 165 -15.03 14.44 -12.43
C THR A 165 -15.75 13.14 -12.75
N LEU A 166 -15.76 12.72 -14.02
CA LEU A 166 -16.22 11.41 -14.47
C LEU A 166 -15.04 10.45 -14.44
N ILE A 167 -15.17 9.34 -13.71
CA ILE A 167 -14.18 8.30 -13.59
C ILE A 167 -14.81 6.97 -14.00
N GLN A 168 -14.18 6.33 -14.97
CA GLN A 168 -14.59 5.01 -15.44
C GLN A 168 -13.46 4.03 -15.14
N ALA A 169 -13.76 3.00 -14.31
CA ALA A 169 -12.77 2.04 -13.89
C ALA A 169 -13.26 0.60 -14.11
N THR A 170 -12.32 -0.25 -14.50
CA THR A 170 -12.54 -1.68 -14.68
C THR A 170 -11.81 -2.46 -13.58
N ILE A 171 -12.56 -3.30 -12.90
CA ILE A 171 -12.06 -4.27 -11.92
C ILE A 171 -11.80 -5.57 -12.67
N TYR A 172 -10.54 -5.99 -12.71
CA TYR A 172 -10.13 -7.27 -13.29
C TYR A 172 -10.06 -8.33 -12.21
N VAL A 173 -10.58 -9.50 -12.53
CA VAL A 173 -10.58 -10.67 -11.63
C VAL A 173 -10.10 -11.90 -12.40
N ALA A 174 -9.40 -12.81 -11.73
CA ALA A 174 -8.81 -13.98 -12.38
C ALA A 174 -9.85 -15.04 -12.83
N ARG A 175 -11.04 -15.10 -12.20
CA ARG A 175 -12.02 -16.17 -12.44
C ARG A 175 -13.45 -15.67 -12.49
N PRO A 176 -14.36 -16.33 -13.26
CA PRO A 176 -15.77 -15.96 -13.32
C PRO A 176 -16.48 -15.98 -11.95
N MET A 177 -16.09 -16.89 -11.05
CA MET A 177 -16.62 -16.95 -9.70
C MET A 177 -16.28 -15.68 -8.90
N HIS A 178 -15.07 -15.14 -9.04
CA HIS A 178 -14.65 -13.90 -8.39
C HIS A 178 -15.47 -12.71 -8.91
N LYS A 179 -15.79 -12.68 -10.22
CA LYS A 179 -16.68 -11.66 -10.80
C LYS A 179 -18.06 -11.66 -10.13
N ALA A 180 -18.64 -12.84 -9.91
CA ALA A 180 -19.92 -12.98 -9.23
C ALA A 180 -19.83 -12.49 -7.76
N MET A 181 -18.72 -12.75 -7.06
CA MET A 181 -18.47 -12.28 -5.69
C MET A 181 -18.36 -10.76 -5.61
N VAL A 182 -17.62 -10.12 -6.54
CA VAL A 182 -17.47 -8.66 -6.60
C VAL A 182 -18.82 -7.98 -6.90
N ILE A 183 -19.58 -8.50 -7.86
CA ILE A 183 -20.89 -7.93 -8.22
C ILE A 183 -21.87 -8.11 -7.06
N GLY A 184 -21.86 -9.27 -6.43
CA GLY A 184 -22.77 -9.60 -5.34
C GLY A 184 -24.20 -9.83 -5.80
N ARG A 185 -25.08 -10.16 -4.85
CA ARG A 185 -26.50 -10.40 -5.11
C ARG A 185 -27.15 -9.13 -5.66
N ALA A 186 -27.75 -9.23 -6.85
CA ALA A 186 -28.42 -8.13 -7.54
C ALA A 186 -27.56 -6.84 -7.70
N GLY A 187 -26.21 -6.97 -7.71
CA GLY A 187 -25.31 -5.83 -7.83
C GLY A 187 -25.03 -5.06 -6.55
N GLU A 188 -25.47 -5.57 -5.38
CA GLU A 188 -25.28 -4.89 -4.09
C GLU A 188 -23.80 -4.73 -3.72
N GLY A 189 -22.96 -5.72 -4.06
CA GLY A 189 -21.52 -5.69 -3.76
C GLY A 189 -20.82 -4.55 -4.50
N ILE A 190 -20.92 -4.52 -5.82
CA ILE A 190 -20.27 -3.48 -6.62
C ILE A 190 -20.82 -2.08 -6.31
N LYS A 191 -22.11 -1.98 -5.96
CA LYS A 191 -22.74 -0.71 -5.52
C LYS A 191 -22.16 -0.23 -4.19
N ALA A 192 -21.95 -1.12 -3.23
CA ALA A 192 -21.36 -0.77 -1.94
C ALA A 192 -19.91 -0.31 -2.10
N ILE A 193 -19.11 -1.05 -2.88
CA ILE A 193 -17.73 -0.72 -3.22
C ILE A 193 -17.66 0.64 -3.90
N GLY A 194 -18.45 0.86 -4.95
CA GLY A 194 -18.47 2.12 -5.70
C GLY A 194 -18.92 3.31 -4.85
N THR A 195 -19.85 3.11 -3.92
CA THR A 195 -20.29 4.18 -3.01
C THR A 195 -19.20 4.59 -2.03
N ALA A 196 -18.50 3.60 -1.45
CA ALA A 196 -17.40 3.85 -0.52
C ALA A 196 -16.20 4.50 -1.23
N ALA A 197 -15.79 3.96 -2.38
CA ALA A 197 -14.70 4.49 -3.18
C ALA A 197 -14.98 5.92 -3.66
N ARG A 198 -16.18 6.19 -4.20
CA ARG A 198 -16.57 7.52 -4.67
C ARG A 198 -16.47 8.58 -3.57
N LYS A 199 -16.83 8.25 -2.33
CA LYS A 199 -16.73 9.18 -1.21
C LYS A 199 -15.29 9.60 -0.97
N GLU A 200 -14.38 8.65 -0.94
CA GLU A 200 -12.98 8.91 -0.65
C GLU A 200 -12.25 9.57 -1.83
N ILE A 201 -12.55 9.14 -3.07
CA ILE A 201 -12.01 9.81 -4.26
C ILE A 201 -12.49 11.27 -4.34
N ARG A 202 -13.74 11.55 -3.96
CA ARG A 202 -14.23 12.94 -3.88
C ARG A 202 -13.40 13.77 -2.91
N ASP A 203 -13.07 13.20 -1.75
CA ASP A 203 -12.29 13.88 -0.73
C ASP A 203 -10.81 14.06 -1.20
N LEU A 204 -10.30 13.16 -2.04
CA LEU A 204 -8.98 13.26 -2.67
C LEU A 204 -8.92 14.40 -3.72
N VAL A 205 -9.94 14.53 -4.57
CA VAL A 205 -9.92 15.49 -5.69
C VAL A 205 -10.61 16.81 -5.37
N ASP A 206 -11.23 16.92 -4.19
CA ASP A 206 -12.02 18.08 -3.73
C ASP A 206 -13.09 18.55 -4.73
N LYS A 207 -13.67 17.60 -5.48
CA LYS A 207 -14.70 17.85 -6.50
C LYS A 207 -15.79 16.78 -6.41
N LYS A 208 -16.94 17.04 -7.02
CA LYS A 208 -17.95 15.99 -7.22
C LYS A 208 -17.38 14.90 -8.12
N VAL A 209 -17.66 13.64 -7.78
CA VAL A 209 -17.21 12.48 -8.55
C VAL A 209 -18.40 11.66 -9.01
N HIS A 210 -18.42 11.35 -10.30
CA HIS A 210 -19.25 10.33 -10.89
C HIS A 210 -18.37 9.11 -11.19
N LEU A 211 -18.58 8.00 -10.47
CA LEU A 211 -17.78 6.79 -10.57
C LEU A 211 -18.60 5.68 -11.21
N GLU A 212 -18.13 5.15 -12.32
CA GLU A 212 -18.65 3.98 -13.00
C GLU A 212 -17.67 2.82 -12.86
N LEU A 213 -18.18 1.64 -12.47
CA LEU A 213 -17.36 0.44 -12.27
C LEU A 213 -17.86 -0.70 -13.14
N TRP A 214 -16.92 -1.35 -13.81
CA TRP A 214 -17.15 -2.60 -14.53
C TRP A 214 -16.30 -3.72 -13.93
N VAL A 215 -16.76 -4.98 -14.12
CA VAL A 215 -15.99 -6.16 -13.71
C VAL A 215 -15.74 -7.03 -14.92
N LYS A 216 -14.48 -7.24 -15.26
CA LYS A 216 -14.03 -8.12 -16.35
C LYS A 216 -13.24 -9.30 -15.79
N VAL A 217 -13.42 -10.48 -16.41
CA VAL A 217 -12.55 -11.63 -16.13
C VAL A 217 -11.35 -11.54 -17.04
N ARG A 218 -10.16 -11.63 -16.49
CA ARG A 218 -8.89 -11.79 -17.18
C ARG A 218 -8.09 -12.87 -16.48
N GLU A 219 -8.05 -14.03 -17.08
CA GLU A 219 -7.28 -15.16 -16.56
C GLU A 219 -5.78 -14.83 -16.61
N ASP A 220 -5.03 -15.34 -15.65
CA ASP A 220 -3.56 -15.23 -15.57
C ASP A 220 -2.99 -13.80 -15.66
N TRP A 221 -3.79 -12.78 -15.33
CA TRP A 221 -3.36 -11.38 -15.40
C TRP A 221 -2.16 -11.05 -14.47
N VAL A 222 -1.99 -11.82 -13.40
CA VAL A 222 -0.89 -11.65 -12.44
C VAL A 222 0.46 -12.01 -13.07
N ASP A 223 0.44 -12.94 -14.06
CA ASP A 223 1.62 -13.41 -14.78
C ASP A 223 1.84 -12.67 -16.12
N ASP A 224 1.06 -11.61 -16.40
CA ASP A 224 1.18 -10.81 -17.62
C ASP A 224 1.94 -9.49 -17.33
N PRO A 225 3.27 -9.42 -17.62
CA PRO A 225 4.08 -8.24 -17.33
C PRO A 225 3.64 -6.98 -18.08
N GLN A 226 3.11 -7.14 -19.31
CA GLN A 226 2.64 -6.00 -20.10
C GLN A 226 1.38 -5.40 -19.49
N PHE A 227 0.49 -6.25 -19.02
CA PHE A 227 -0.72 -5.80 -18.35
C PHE A 227 -0.39 -5.15 -16.99
N LEU A 228 0.48 -5.75 -16.19
CA LEU A 228 0.94 -5.15 -14.94
C LEU A 228 1.57 -3.77 -15.17
N HIS A 229 2.40 -3.63 -16.19
CA HIS A 229 2.97 -2.34 -16.56
C HIS A 229 1.89 -1.32 -16.97
N SER A 230 0.86 -1.74 -17.71
CA SER A 230 -0.24 -0.85 -18.09
C SER A 230 -1.07 -0.35 -16.91
N LEU A 231 -1.10 -1.11 -15.81
CA LEU A 231 -1.75 -0.75 -14.55
C LEU A 231 -0.89 0.18 -13.66
N GLY A 232 0.33 0.51 -14.10
CA GLY A 232 1.29 1.30 -13.33
C GLY A 232 2.16 0.49 -12.38
N PHE A 233 2.06 -0.84 -12.39
CA PHE A 233 2.98 -1.71 -11.66
C PHE A 233 4.26 -1.92 -12.50
N GLY A 234 5.42 -1.55 -11.94
CA GLY A 234 6.70 -1.68 -12.65
C GLY A 234 7.00 -0.56 -13.66
N ALA A 235 6.24 0.51 -13.68
CA ALA A 235 6.63 1.72 -14.40
C ALA A 235 7.88 2.29 -13.71
N GLU A 236 9.00 2.34 -14.42
CA GLU A 236 10.15 3.13 -13.98
C GLU A 236 9.66 4.55 -13.78
N ALA A 237 9.76 5.07 -12.57
CA ALA A 237 9.64 6.49 -12.34
C ALA A 237 10.80 7.14 -13.11
N GLU A 238 10.53 7.65 -14.29
CA GLU A 238 11.43 8.58 -14.95
C GLU A 238 11.45 9.85 -14.07
N TYR A 239 12.49 9.98 -13.25
CA TYR A 239 12.86 11.19 -12.52
C TYR A 239 13.92 11.97 -13.30
#